data_8f360c0648b58d6fc68c6f6c65af93f3
#
_entry.id   8f360c0648b58d6fc68c6f6c65af93f3
#
_cell.length_a   1.000
_cell.length_b   1.000
_cell.length_c   1.000
_cell.angle_alpha   90.00
_cell.angle_beta   90.00
_cell.angle_gamma   90.00
#
_symmetry.space_group_name_H-M   'P 1'
#
loop_
_entity.id
_entity.type
_entity.pdbx_description
1 polymer ?
#
loop_
_entity_poly.entity_id
_entity_poly.type
_entity_poly.pdbx_seq_one_letter_code
_entity_poly.pdbx_strand_id
1 'polypeptide(L)'
;MSNMEKIIKNETVEDVLLAFTPNTAYQGIDRMYVKYRFDVVANRELLFTYQRLIKEGKLAEDDKGHTLKGPIWKEPKFLTDKKYDAE
;
A
#
# COMPACT_ATOMS: atom_id res chain seq x y z
N MET A 1 9.26 9.05 15.82
CA MET A 1 8.42 9.02 14.60
C MET A 1 8.51 7.63 13.99
N SER A 2 7.38 7.05 13.65
CA SER A 2 7.41 5.71 13.09
C SER A 2 7.85 5.74 11.62
N ASN A 3 8.51 4.66 11.17
CA ASN A 3 8.88 4.54 9.77
C ASN A 3 7.64 4.52 8.87
N MET A 4 6.53 4.00 9.39
CA MET A 4 5.29 3.93 8.63
C MET A 4 4.77 5.31 8.25
N GLU A 5 4.86 6.26 9.17
CA GLU A 5 4.47 7.64 8.88
C GLU A 5 5.34 8.22 7.74
N LYS A 6 6.65 8.01 7.81
CA LYS A 6 7.57 8.49 6.78
C LYS A 6 7.27 7.87 5.42
N ILE A 7 7.03 6.57 5.41
CA ILE A 7 6.73 5.84 4.18
C ILE A 7 5.45 6.38 3.54
N ILE A 8 4.40 6.56 4.33
CA ILE A 8 3.13 7.05 3.80
C ILE A 8 3.26 8.47 3.25
N LYS A 9 4.06 9.30 3.88
CA LYS A 9 4.26 10.69 3.44
C LYS A 9 5.19 10.80 2.23
N ASN A 10 6.12 9.88 2.06
CA ASN A 10 7.16 9.99 1.05
C ASN A 10 6.99 9.08 -0.17
N GLU A 11 6.38 7.90 0.00
CA GLU A 11 6.25 6.95 -1.09
C GLU A 11 4.91 7.10 -1.80
N THR A 12 4.81 6.59 -3.02
CA THR A 12 3.56 6.66 -3.76
C THR A 12 2.52 5.73 -3.16
N VAL A 13 1.24 6.03 -3.42
CA VAL A 13 0.14 5.18 -2.97
C VAL A 13 0.30 3.77 -3.51
N GLU A 14 0.68 3.64 -4.78
CA GLU A 14 0.91 2.32 -5.40
C GLU A 14 1.97 1.53 -4.64
N ASP A 15 3.10 2.14 -4.35
CA ASP A 15 4.21 1.45 -3.67
C ASP A 15 3.82 1.03 -2.25
N VAL A 16 3.09 1.88 -1.53
CA VAL A 16 2.65 1.55 -0.18
C VAL A 16 1.68 0.36 -0.21
N LEU A 17 0.74 0.35 -1.14
CA LEU A 17 -0.20 -0.75 -1.27
C LEU A 17 0.52 -2.05 -1.64
N LEU A 18 1.45 -2.01 -2.59
CA LEU A 18 2.20 -3.20 -2.98
C LEU A 18 3.04 -3.75 -1.84
N ALA A 19 3.59 -2.86 -1.01
CA ALA A 19 4.48 -3.28 0.08
C ALA A 19 3.71 -3.93 1.24
N PHE A 20 2.55 -3.39 1.59
CA PHE A 20 1.95 -3.69 2.89
C PHE A 20 0.60 -4.39 2.85
N THR A 21 -0.23 -4.21 1.82
CA THR A 21 -1.55 -4.83 1.85
C THR A 21 -1.54 -6.36 1.81
N PRO A 22 -0.56 -7.03 1.18
CA PRO A 22 -0.52 -8.49 1.27
C PRO A 22 -0.26 -9.03 2.68
N ASN A 23 0.30 -8.19 3.57
CA ASN A 23 0.59 -8.59 4.95
C ASN A 23 -0.31 -7.91 5.96
N THR A 24 -0.92 -6.79 5.56
CA THR A 24 -1.80 -6.00 6.42
C THR A 24 -3.06 -5.72 5.60
N ALA A 25 -4.23 -5.95 6.15
CA ALA A 25 -5.47 -5.73 5.40
C ALA A 25 -5.54 -4.30 4.87
N TYR A 26 -6.27 -4.12 3.75
CA TYR A 26 -6.49 -2.80 3.16
C TYR A 26 -7.00 -1.78 4.19
N GLN A 27 -7.90 -2.21 5.09
CA GLN A 27 -8.45 -1.33 6.12
C GLN A 27 -7.37 -0.76 7.04
N GLY A 28 -6.32 -1.54 7.33
CA GLY A 28 -5.21 -1.05 8.14
C GLY A 28 -4.45 0.06 7.44
N ILE A 29 -4.21 -0.09 6.15
CA ILE A 29 -3.54 0.93 5.35
C ILE A 29 -4.43 2.17 5.21
N ASP A 30 -5.73 1.98 4.99
CA ASP A 30 -6.69 3.08 4.93
C ASP A 30 -6.64 3.93 6.19
N ARG A 31 -6.62 3.29 7.37
CA ARG A 31 -6.54 4.01 8.65
C ARG A 31 -5.26 4.83 8.76
N MET A 32 -4.14 4.31 8.27
CA MET A 32 -2.88 5.05 8.30
C MET A 32 -2.93 6.28 7.40
N TYR A 33 -3.54 6.15 6.21
CA TYR A 33 -3.72 7.31 5.35
C TYR A 33 -4.67 8.34 5.95
N VAL A 34 -5.74 7.89 6.61
CA VAL A 34 -6.64 8.82 7.33
C VAL A 34 -5.85 9.63 8.35
N LYS A 35 -4.90 9.00 9.02
CA LYS A 35 -4.11 9.65 10.06
C LYS A 35 -3.03 10.58 9.49
N TYR A 36 -2.35 10.16 8.44
CA TYR A 36 -1.15 10.86 7.98
C TYR A 36 -1.32 11.60 6.65
N ARG A 37 -2.23 11.14 5.80
CA ARG A 37 -2.51 11.78 4.51
C ARG A 37 -3.98 11.61 4.15
N PHE A 38 -4.84 12.31 4.87
CA PHE A 38 -6.27 12.19 4.67
C PHE A 38 -6.72 12.59 3.26
N ASP A 39 -5.99 13.49 2.59
CA ASP A 39 -6.29 13.91 1.23
C ASP A 39 -6.40 12.73 0.26
N VAL A 40 -5.55 11.72 0.43
CA VAL A 40 -5.53 10.53 -0.42
C VAL A 40 -6.80 9.69 -0.23
N VAL A 41 -7.34 9.68 0.97
CA VAL A 41 -8.60 8.97 1.26
C VAL A 41 -9.79 9.81 0.78
N ALA A 42 -9.76 11.11 1.06
CA ALA A 42 -10.88 12.01 0.74
C ALA A 42 -11.12 12.12 -0.77
N ASN A 43 -10.05 12.09 -1.58
CA ASN A 43 -10.17 12.17 -3.04
C ASN A 43 -10.28 10.79 -3.69
N ARG A 44 -10.35 9.72 -2.88
CA ARG A 44 -10.50 8.33 -3.31
C ARG A 44 -9.30 7.78 -4.08
N GLU A 45 -8.18 8.45 -4.03
CA GLU A 45 -6.97 7.98 -4.71
C GLU A 45 -6.53 6.60 -4.19
N LEU A 46 -6.62 6.38 -2.87
CA LEU A 46 -6.25 5.11 -2.28
C LEU A 46 -7.12 3.98 -2.83
N LEU A 47 -8.43 4.16 -2.85
CA LEU A 47 -9.37 3.14 -3.32
C LEU A 47 -9.17 2.84 -4.81
N PHE A 48 -9.08 3.88 -5.63
CA PHE A 48 -8.93 3.67 -7.08
C PHE A 48 -7.58 3.02 -7.42
N THR A 49 -6.52 3.40 -6.72
CA THR A 49 -5.21 2.77 -6.92
C THR A 49 -5.26 1.29 -6.54
N TYR A 50 -5.88 0.96 -5.42
CA TYR A 50 -6.04 -0.41 -4.99
C TYR A 50 -6.80 -1.24 -6.03
N GLN A 51 -7.93 -0.73 -6.52
CA GLN A 51 -8.72 -1.41 -7.54
C GLN A 51 -7.94 -1.61 -8.83
N ARG A 52 -7.15 -0.61 -9.23
CA ARG A 52 -6.31 -0.70 -10.43
C ARG A 52 -5.26 -1.79 -10.29
N LEU A 53 -4.61 -1.87 -9.12
CA LEU A 53 -3.57 -2.88 -8.89
C LEU A 53 -4.16 -4.29 -8.93
N ILE A 54 -5.36 -4.50 -8.41
CA ILE A 54 -6.07 -5.78 -8.52
C ILE A 54 -6.34 -6.10 -9.98
N LYS A 55 -6.85 -5.13 -10.74
CA LYS A 55 -7.17 -5.32 -12.15
C LYS A 55 -5.94 -5.65 -12.98
N GLU A 56 -4.80 -5.05 -12.64
CA GLU A 56 -3.54 -5.26 -13.37
C GLU A 56 -2.84 -6.56 -12.98
N GLY A 57 -3.30 -7.25 -11.96
CA GLY A 57 -2.67 -8.48 -11.50
C GLY A 57 -1.48 -8.28 -10.57
N LYS A 58 -1.22 -7.06 -10.12
CA LYS A 58 -0.15 -6.79 -9.15
C LYS A 58 -0.56 -7.15 -7.74
N LEU A 59 -1.84 -7.03 -7.43
CA LEU A 59 -2.44 -7.51 -6.19
C LEU A 59 -3.61 -8.43 -6.55
N ALA A 60 -4.07 -9.21 -5.58
CA ALA A 60 -5.22 -10.09 -5.74
C ALA A 60 -6.01 -10.11 -4.45
N GLU A 61 -7.24 -10.63 -4.50
CA GLU A 61 -8.05 -10.84 -3.32
C GLU A 61 -8.52 -12.28 -3.31
N ASP A 62 -8.59 -12.87 -2.10
CA ASP A 62 -9.17 -14.20 -1.96
C ASP A 62 -10.70 -14.09 -1.81
N ASP A 63 -11.38 -15.21 -1.65
CA ASP A 63 -12.84 -15.24 -1.53
C ASP A 63 -13.35 -14.61 -0.23
N LYS A 64 -12.45 -14.36 0.71
CA LYS A 64 -12.80 -13.69 1.98
C LYS A 64 -12.46 -12.21 1.98
N GLY A 65 -11.94 -11.69 0.86
CA GLY A 65 -11.58 -10.29 0.75
C GLY A 65 -10.20 -9.95 1.28
N HIS A 66 -9.37 -10.94 1.62
CA HIS A 66 -8.00 -10.69 2.03
C HIS A 66 -7.14 -10.35 0.81
N THR A 67 -6.24 -9.38 0.96
CA THR A 67 -5.35 -9.00 -0.12
C THR A 67 -4.16 -9.95 -0.18
N LEU A 68 -3.83 -10.37 -1.39
CA LEU A 68 -2.72 -11.27 -1.66
C LEU A 68 -1.82 -10.65 -2.73
N LYS A 69 -0.59 -11.15 -2.84
CA LYS A 69 0.28 -10.78 -3.96
C LYS A 69 -0.31 -11.35 -5.25
N GLY A 70 -0.48 -10.50 -6.25
CA GLY A 70 -0.98 -10.95 -7.54
C GLY A 70 0.09 -11.67 -8.35
N PRO A 71 -0.27 -12.25 -9.51
CA PRO A 71 0.69 -13.02 -10.32
C PRO A 71 1.85 -12.18 -10.85
N ILE A 72 1.70 -10.87 -10.97
CA ILE A 72 2.78 -10.01 -11.44
C ILE A 72 3.25 -9.02 -10.36
N TRP A 73 3.03 -9.36 -9.07
CA TRP A 73 3.49 -8.53 -7.96
C TRP A 73 5.01 -8.35 -8.03
N LYS A 74 5.45 -7.12 -7.77
CA LYS A 74 6.88 -6.80 -7.63
C LYS A 74 7.10 -6.02 -6.35
N GLU A 75 8.20 -6.32 -5.68
CA GLU A 75 8.58 -5.57 -4.48
C GLU A 75 8.87 -4.12 -4.84
N PRO A 76 8.25 -3.14 -4.15
CA PRO A 76 8.55 -1.74 -4.38
C PRO A 76 10.02 -1.42 -4.13
N LYS A 77 10.55 -0.47 -4.89
CA LYS A 77 11.96 -0.12 -4.82
C LYS A 77 12.42 0.29 -3.44
N PHE A 78 11.59 1.00 -2.67
CA PHE A 78 12.01 1.45 -1.35
C PHE A 78 12.24 0.29 -0.38
N LEU A 79 11.59 -0.86 -0.59
CA LEU A 79 11.88 -2.08 0.17
C LEU A 79 13.15 -2.74 -0.33
N THR A 80 13.30 -2.85 -1.65
CA THR A 80 14.50 -3.45 -2.26
C THR A 80 15.74 -2.67 -1.87
N ASP A 81 15.67 -1.35 -1.88
CA ASP A 81 16.80 -0.47 -1.54
C ASP A 81 16.99 -0.32 -0.03
N LYS A 82 16.09 -0.90 0.78
CA LYS A 82 16.15 -0.78 2.25
C LYS A 82 16.21 0.67 2.71
N LYS A 83 15.42 1.52 2.06
CA LYS A 83 15.46 2.97 2.26
C LYS A 83 15.24 3.40 3.71
N TYR A 84 14.42 2.66 4.46
CA TYR A 84 14.05 3.01 5.82
C TYR A 84 14.69 2.12 6.89
N ASP A 85 15.56 1.19 6.48
CA ASP A 85 16.10 0.19 7.41
C ASP A 85 17.17 0.76 8.34
N ALA A 86 17.81 1.86 7.96
CA ALA A 86 18.89 2.47 8.73
C ALA A 86 18.39 3.44 9.81
N GLU A 87 17.08 3.57 9.98
CA GLU A 87 16.48 4.53 10.92
C GLU A 87 16.09 3.93 12.25
#